data_5e10a6b8749f2c0f4ddfb13d7c8ff2ee
#
_entry.id   5e10a6b8749f2c0f4ddfb13d7c8ff2ee
#
_cell.length_a   1.000
_cell.length_b   1.000
_cell.length_c   1.000
_cell.angle_alpha   90.00
_cell.angle_beta   90.00
_cell.angle_gamma   90.00
#
_symmetry.space_group_name_H-M   'P 1'
#
loop_
_entity.id
_entity.type
_entity.pdbx_description
1 polymer ?
#
loop_
_entity_poly.entity_id
_entity_poly.type
_entity_poly.pdbx_seq_one_letter_code
_entity_poly.pdbx_strand_id
1 'polypeptide(L)'
;MSASYLTDPLIFVIDALLSLYILAVMLRFLLQWCGAEFYNPISQFLVKVTHPPLKVLRRFVPPIGKIDTSSLVLLLALQMLSDFSVLMLKGVMLNIGALALLSFTQLVTLLLNVYVFSVFASALLSWFDPGGYNAASSILRSLTEPLLEMCRRFIPDVAGVDFSPLAALLLLQLAKMVVLPPLQELANLIG
;
A
#
# COMPACT_ATOMS: atom_id res chain seq x y z
N MET A 1 16.03 31.49 12.18
CA MET A 1 15.25 30.60 13.05
C MET A 1 13.72 30.60 12.79
N SER A 2 13.17 31.49 11.98
CA SER A 2 11.70 31.65 11.85
C SER A 2 11.03 30.96 10.64
N ALA A 3 11.78 30.52 9.64
CA ALA A 3 11.19 29.89 8.44
C ALA A 3 10.88 28.40 8.67
N SER A 4 11.71 27.65 9.38
CA SER A 4 11.51 26.21 9.65
C SER A 4 10.32 25.94 10.57
N TYR A 5 9.96 26.90 11.44
CA TYR A 5 8.86 26.71 12.40
C TYR A 5 7.48 26.56 11.76
N LEU A 6 7.26 27.18 10.57
CA LEU A 6 6.01 27.05 9.82
C LEU A 6 6.09 26.02 8.70
N THR A 7 7.28 25.76 8.16
CA THR A 7 7.45 24.79 7.07
C THR A 7 7.27 23.35 7.54
N ASP A 8 7.78 22.99 8.73
CA ASP A 8 7.67 21.60 9.24
C ASP A 8 6.24 21.15 9.50
N PRO A 9 5.35 21.95 10.16
CA PRO A 9 3.94 21.60 10.27
C PRO A 9 3.23 21.55 8.91
N LEU A 10 3.57 22.43 7.96
CA LEU A 10 2.99 22.42 6.64
C LEU A 10 3.37 21.17 5.86
N ILE A 11 4.64 20.77 5.89
CA ILE A 11 5.13 19.53 5.30
C ILE A 11 4.38 18.34 5.90
N PHE A 12 4.25 18.29 7.23
CA PHE A 12 3.53 17.22 7.90
C PHE A 12 2.07 17.10 7.45
N VAL A 13 1.36 18.22 7.34
CA VAL A 13 -0.06 18.20 6.92
C VAL A 13 -0.19 17.74 5.46
N ILE A 14 0.64 18.27 4.55
CA ILE A 14 0.62 17.89 3.13
C ILE A 14 0.94 16.39 3.00
N ASP A 15 2.00 15.93 3.62
CA ASP A 15 2.43 14.53 3.58
C ASP A 15 1.35 13.61 4.17
N ALA A 16 0.79 13.94 5.32
CA ALA A 16 -0.24 13.14 5.97
C ALA A 16 -1.52 13.01 5.12
N LEU A 17 -1.99 14.11 4.51
CA LEU A 17 -3.19 14.08 3.66
C LEU A 17 -2.97 13.29 2.37
N LEU A 18 -1.84 13.50 1.71
CA LEU A 18 -1.49 12.78 0.48
C LEU A 18 -1.24 11.30 0.75
N SER A 19 -0.49 10.97 1.80
CA SER A 19 -0.22 9.58 2.21
C SER A 19 -1.51 8.81 2.56
N LEU A 20 -2.45 9.47 3.26
CA LEU A 20 -3.76 8.86 3.55
C LEU A 20 -4.55 8.58 2.26
N TYR A 21 -4.51 9.49 1.30
CA TYR A 21 -5.19 9.32 0.02
C TYR A 21 -4.51 8.25 -0.85
N ILE A 22 -3.18 8.22 -0.89
CA ILE A 22 -2.39 7.18 -1.57
C ILE A 22 -2.71 5.81 -0.96
N LEU A 23 -2.79 5.71 0.37
CA LEU A 23 -3.20 4.48 1.05
C LEU A 23 -4.61 4.04 0.62
N ALA A 24 -5.57 4.97 0.51
CA ALA A 24 -6.93 4.64 0.06
C ALA A 24 -6.94 4.09 -1.38
N VAL A 25 -6.15 4.68 -2.30
CA VAL A 25 -6.00 4.18 -3.68
C VAL A 25 -5.30 2.82 -3.70
N MET A 26 -4.26 2.63 -2.88
CA MET A 26 -3.53 1.35 -2.74
C MET A 26 -4.47 0.25 -2.24
N LEU A 27 -5.22 0.50 -1.17
CA LEU A 27 -6.19 -0.48 -0.64
C LEU A 27 -7.24 -0.84 -1.69
N ARG A 28 -7.81 0.15 -2.39
CA ARG A 28 -8.74 -0.11 -3.49
C ARG A 28 -8.13 -1.00 -4.56
N PHE A 29 -6.92 -0.70 -5.01
CA PHE A 29 -6.19 -1.49 -6.00
C PHE A 29 -6.01 -2.94 -5.54
N LEU A 30 -5.56 -3.14 -4.29
CA LEU A 30 -5.33 -4.46 -3.72
C LEU A 30 -6.62 -5.27 -3.54
N LEU A 31 -7.70 -4.65 -3.05
CA LEU A 31 -9.00 -5.30 -2.90
C LEU A 31 -9.57 -5.73 -4.25
N GLN A 32 -9.39 -4.93 -5.30
CA GLN A 32 -9.78 -5.30 -6.66
C GLN A 32 -8.93 -6.46 -7.19
N TRP A 33 -7.62 -6.44 -6.91
CA TRP A 33 -6.68 -7.50 -7.30
C TRP A 33 -7.01 -8.83 -6.65
N CYS A 34 -7.31 -8.81 -5.33
CA CYS A 34 -7.65 -10.00 -4.54
C CYS A 34 -9.10 -10.46 -4.72
N GLY A 35 -9.91 -9.75 -5.50
CA GLY A 35 -11.31 -10.10 -5.72
C GLY A 35 -12.21 -9.95 -4.49
N ALA A 36 -11.89 -9.00 -3.62
CA ALA A 36 -12.68 -8.74 -2.42
C ALA A 36 -14.13 -8.33 -2.75
N GLU A 37 -15.05 -8.62 -1.82
CA GLU A 37 -16.47 -8.35 -1.99
C GLU A 37 -16.75 -6.86 -2.24
N PHE A 38 -17.38 -6.57 -3.38
CA PHE A 38 -17.74 -5.20 -3.77
C PHE A 38 -18.80 -4.59 -2.83
N TYR A 39 -19.73 -5.41 -2.30
CA TYR A 39 -20.81 -4.96 -1.42
C TYR A 39 -20.35 -4.63 0.01
N ASN A 40 -19.11 -4.92 0.35
CA ASN A 40 -18.55 -4.55 1.64
C ASN A 40 -18.53 -3.02 1.80
N PRO A 41 -19.03 -2.44 2.92
CA PRO A 41 -19.13 -0.99 3.10
C PRO A 41 -17.76 -0.28 3.04
N ILE A 42 -16.68 -0.94 3.46
CA ILE A 42 -15.31 -0.39 3.36
C ILE A 42 -14.88 -0.33 1.89
N SER A 43 -15.12 -1.39 1.11
CA SER A 43 -14.84 -1.39 -0.33
C SER A 43 -15.60 -0.29 -1.06
N GLN A 44 -16.89 -0.10 -0.75
CA GLN A 44 -17.71 0.96 -1.33
C GLN A 44 -17.22 2.36 -0.97
N PHE A 45 -16.82 2.56 0.29
CA PHE A 45 -16.23 3.82 0.73
C PHE A 45 -14.94 4.14 -0.05
N LEU A 46 -14.01 3.18 -0.15
CA LEU A 46 -12.77 3.35 -0.92
C LEU A 46 -13.06 3.66 -2.39
N VAL A 47 -14.00 2.94 -3.00
CA VAL A 47 -14.44 3.21 -4.38
C VAL A 47 -14.99 4.63 -4.51
N LYS A 48 -15.86 5.06 -3.61
CA LYS A 48 -16.48 6.40 -3.65
C LYS A 48 -15.44 7.52 -3.57
N VAL A 49 -14.48 7.39 -2.67
CA VAL A 49 -13.44 8.42 -2.45
C VAL A 49 -12.43 8.47 -3.60
N THR A 50 -12.07 7.32 -4.16
CA THR A 50 -11.00 7.24 -5.18
C THR A 50 -11.54 7.26 -6.63
N HIS A 51 -12.87 7.17 -6.83
CA HIS A 51 -13.49 7.14 -8.17
C HIS A 51 -13.27 8.43 -9.00
N PRO A 52 -13.34 9.66 -8.43
CA PRO A 52 -13.26 10.86 -9.24
C PRO A 52 -12.01 10.97 -10.10
N PRO A 53 -10.76 10.88 -9.59
CA PRO A 53 -9.56 10.95 -10.41
C PRO A 53 -9.40 9.71 -11.32
N LEU A 54 -9.79 8.53 -10.85
CA LEU A 54 -9.69 7.31 -11.64
C LEU A 54 -10.64 7.32 -12.84
N LYS A 55 -11.83 7.91 -12.74
CA LYS A 55 -12.76 8.07 -13.86
C LYS A 55 -12.12 8.86 -15.00
N VAL A 56 -11.38 9.91 -14.69
CA VAL A 56 -10.67 10.71 -15.68
C VAL A 56 -9.52 9.90 -16.30
N LEU A 57 -8.72 9.26 -15.45
CA LEU A 57 -7.52 8.54 -15.89
C LEU A 57 -7.83 7.31 -16.76
N ARG A 58 -8.92 6.61 -16.47
CA ARG A 58 -9.39 5.45 -17.26
C ARG A 58 -9.77 5.75 -18.71
N ARG A 59 -9.94 7.04 -19.06
CA ARG A 59 -10.13 7.45 -20.45
C ARG A 59 -8.85 7.36 -21.27
N PHE A 60 -7.69 7.50 -20.61
CA PHE A 60 -6.37 7.53 -21.24
C PHE A 60 -5.60 6.23 -21.04
N VAL A 61 -5.80 5.58 -19.91
CA VAL A 61 -5.07 4.37 -19.52
C VAL A 61 -6.09 3.24 -19.28
N PRO A 62 -6.34 2.39 -20.28
CA PRO A 62 -7.27 1.27 -20.11
C PRO A 62 -6.68 0.18 -19.21
N PRO A 63 -7.51 -0.62 -18.52
CA PRO A 63 -7.05 -1.74 -17.71
C PRO A 63 -6.43 -2.83 -18.59
N ILE A 64 -5.41 -3.52 -18.09
CA ILE A 64 -4.75 -4.66 -18.75
C ILE A 64 -5.12 -5.93 -17.99
N GLY A 65 -6.03 -6.72 -18.56
CA GLY A 65 -6.52 -7.95 -17.93
C GLY A 65 -7.20 -7.68 -16.58
N LYS A 66 -6.69 -8.28 -15.50
CA LYS A 66 -7.21 -8.09 -14.13
C LYS A 66 -6.58 -6.88 -13.41
N ILE A 67 -5.56 -6.26 -14.01
CA ILE A 67 -4.80 -5.17 -13.39
C ILE A 67 -5.43 -3.83 -13.76
N ASP A 68 -5.82 -3.05 -12.79
CA ASP A 68 -6.22 -1.66 -12.98
C ASP A 68 -4.98 -0.76 -13.12
N THR A 69 -4.46 -0.70 -14.34
CA THR A 69 -3.28 0.13 -14.70
C THR A 69 -3.50 1.60 -14.39
N SER A 70 -4.75 2.09 -14.49
CA SER A 70 -5.11 3.46 -14.10
C SER A 70 -4.82 3.71 -12.62
N SER A 71 -5.10 2.74 -11.74
CA SER A 71 -4.78 2.86 -10.31
C SER A 71 -3.29 2.90 -10.05
N LEU A 72 -2.48 2.12 -10.78
CA LEU A 72 -1.01 2.14 -10.67
C LEU A 72 -0.42 3.48 -11.12
N VAL A 73 -0.89 4.01 -12.24
CA VAL A 73 -0.47 5.33 -12.74
C VAL A 73 -0.87 6.42 -11.77
N LEU A 74 -2.09 6.36 -11.21
CA LEU A 74 -2.56 7.31 -10.20
C LEU A 74 -1.70 7.26 -8.93
N LEU A 75 -1.38 6.06 -8.44
CA LEU A 75 -0.51 5.87 -7.28
C LEU A 75 0.85 6.52 -7.48
N LEU A 76 1.49 6.24 -8.63
CA LEU A 76 2.80 6.81 -8.94
C LEU A 76 2.72 8.34 -9.06
N ALA A 77 1.72 8.86 -9.75
CA ALA A 77 1.55 10.32 -9.91
C ALA A 77 1.31 11.02 -8.57
N LEU A 78 0.46 10.45 -7.70
CA LEU A 78 0.20 11.00 -6.36
C LEU A 78 1.43 10.93 -5.46
N GLN A 79 2.17 9.83 -5.50
CA GLN A 79 3.39 9.67 -4.72
C GLN A 79 4.46 10.66 -5.19
N MET A 80 4.65 10.79 -6.51
CA MET A 80 5.58 11.80 -7.07
C MET A 80 5.18 13.22 -6.69
N LEU A 81 3.88 13.53 -6.68
CA LEU A 81 3.38 14.83 -6.25
C LEU A 81 3.67 15.08 -4.76
N SER A 82 3.48 14.07 -3.90
CA SER A 82 3.79 14.15 -2.47
C SER A 82 5.29 14.39 -2.26
N ASP A 83 6.14 13.54 -2.84
CA ASP A 83 7.58 13.62 -2.71
C ASP A 83 8.12 14.95 -3.26
N PHE A 84 7.66 15.37 -4.43
CA PHE A 84 8.02 16.66 -5.02
C PHE A 84 7.66 17.84 -4.11
N SER A 85 6.44 17.83 -3.55
CA SER A 85 5.97 18.90 -2.65
C SER A 85 6.83 19.00 -1.39
N VAL A 86 7.14 17.85 -0.78
CA VAL A 86 7.99 17.77 0.42
C VAL A 86 9.43 18.22 0.12
N LEU A 87 10.01 17.73 -0.98
CA LEU A 87 11.40 18.08 -1.38
C LEU A 87 11.52 19.55 -1.72
N MET A 88 10.55 20.12 -2.45
CA MET A 88 10.51 21.54 -2.78
C MET A 88 10.48 22.42 -1.53
N LEU A 89 9.66 22.06 -0.52
CA LEU A 89 9.61 22.78 0.75
C LEU A 89 10.90 22.65 1.57
N LYS A 90 11.63 21.54 1.41
CA LYS A 90 12.95 21.33 2.02
C LYS A 90 14.10 21.98 1.23
N GLY A 91 13.82 22.56 0.06
CA GLY A 91 14.83 23.17 -0.80
C GLY A 91 15.75 22.16 -1.50
N VAL A 92 15.33 20.91 -1.61
CA VAL A 92 16.06 19.84 -2.31
C VAL A 92 15.46 19.66 -3.70
N MET A 93 16.31 19.66 -4.72
CA MET A 93 15.90 19.40 -6.10
C MET A 93 16.47 18.05 -6.53
N LEU A 94 15.60 17.15 -6.94
CA LEU A 94 15.96 15.89 -7.60
C LEU A 94 15.60 15.98 -9.10
N ASN A 95 16.34 15.23 -9.92
CA ASN A 95 15.91 15.04 -11.29
C ASN A 95 14.64 14.15 -11.34
N ILE A 96 13.89 14.22 -12.44
CA ILE A 96 12.61 13.52 -12.56
C ILE A 96 12.75 11.98 -12.49
N GLY A 97 13.89 11.45 -12.93
CA GLY A 97 14.17 10.01 -12.88
C GLY A 97 14.39 9.53 -11.43
N ALA A 98 15.18 10.27 -10.66
CA ALA A 98 15.41 9.99 -9.25
C ALA A 98 14.10 10.13 -8.44
N LEU A 99 13.31 11.18 -8.72
CA LEU A 99 12.00 11.37 -8.09
C LEU A 99 11.06 10.19 -8.37
N ALA A 100 10.97 9.75 -9.63
CA ALA A 100 10.12 8.63 -10.00
C ALA A 100 10.56 7.31 -9.32
N LEU A 101 11.85 7.07 -9.23
CA LEU A 101 12.39 5.87 -8.59
C LEU A 101 12.22 5.91 -7.06
N LEU A 102 12.41 7.08 -6.44
CA LEU A 102 12.11 7.29 -5.03
C LEU A 102 10.64 7.00 -4.74
N SER A 103 9.73 7.60 -5.51
CA SER A 103 8.28 7.42 -5.36
C SER A 103 7.85 5.96 -5.58
N PHE A 104 8.43 5.30 -6.56
CA PHE A 104 8.21 3.86 -6.78
C PHE A 104 8.66 3.03 -5.57
N THR A 105 9.84 3.32 -5.02
CA THR A 105 10.35 2.63 -3.83
C THR A 105 9.43 2.83 -2.62
N GLN A 106 8.89 4.02 -2.43
CA GLN A 106 7.93 4.30 -1.37
C GLN A 106 6.60 3.56 -1.57
N LEU A 107 6.11 3.46 -2.81
CA LEU A 107 4.92 2.66 -3.11
C LEU A 107 5.13 1.18 -2.86
N VAL A 108 6.30 0.61 -3.19
CA VAL A 108 6.64 -0.78 -2.85
C VAL A 108 6.70 -0.96 -1.34
N THR A 109 7.28 0.00 -0.62
CA THR A 109 7.31 0.00 0.85
C THR A 109 5.90 0.03 1.44
N LEU A 110 5.03 0.90 0.92
CA LEU A 110 3.63 0.99 1.33
C LEU A 110 2.89 -0.33 1.08
N LEU A 111 3.05 -0.92 -0.09
CA LEU A 111 2.46 -2.22 -0.43
C LEU A 111 2.83 -3.29 0.59
N LEU A 112 4.13 -3.44 0.87
CA LEU A 112 4.63 -4.43 1.84
C LEU A 112 4.13 -4.13 3.27
N ASN A 113 4.07 -2.85 3.66
CA ASN A 113 3.52 -2.43 4.96
C ASN A 113 2.03 -2.75 5.08
N VAL A 114 1.24 -2.53 4.04
CA VAL A 114 -0.18 -2.89 4.01
C VAL A 114 -0.35 -4.40 4.24
N TYR A 115 0.43 -5.23 3.55
CA TYR A 115 0.36 -6.68 3.76
C TYR A 115 0.80 -7.09 5.17
N VAL A 116 1.90 -6.55 5.70
CA VAL A 116 2.35 -6.84 7.08
C VAL A 116 1.26 -6.48 8.08
N PHE A 117 0.68 -5.27 7.96
CA PHE A 117 -0.40 -4.85 8.85
C PHE A 117 -1.65 -5.72 8.70
N SER A 118 -2.03 -6.07 7.46
CA SER A 118 -3.22 -6.88 7.20
C SER A 118 -3.08 -8.31 7.75
N VAL A 119 -1.91 -8.95 7.58
CA VAL A 119 -1.65 -10.29 8.14
C VAL A 119 -1.68 -10.23 9.68
N PHE A 120 -1.02 -9.24 10.29
CA PHE A 120 -1.02 -9.06 11.72
C PHE A 120 -2.44 -8.82 12.27
N ALA A 121 -3.18 -7.89 11.66
CA ALA A 121 -4.55 -7.59 12.06
C ALA A 121 -5.49 -8.80 11.85
N SER A 122 -5.34 -9.55 10.76
CA SER A 122 -6.10 -10.77 10.50
C SER A 122 -5.84 -11.84 11.56
N ALA A 123 -4.58 -12.03 11.96
CA ALA A 123 -4.20 -12.97 13.01
C ALA A 123 -4.81 -12.56 14.37
N LEU A 124 -4.77 -11.28 14.72
CA LEU A 124 -5.42 -10.80 15.95
C LEU A 124 -6.93 -10.98 15.90
N LEU A 125 -7.57 -10.58 14.79
CA LEU A 125 -9.03 -10.69 14.67
C LEU A 125 -9.52 -12.14 14.69
N SER A 126 -8.71 -13.10 14.27
CA SER A 126 -9.09 -14.53 14.37
C SER A 126 -9.32 -15.00 15.81
N TRP A 127 -8.76 -14.30 16.80
CA TRP A 127 -8.98 -14.59 18.22
C TRP A 127 -10.25 -13.91 18.77
N PHE A 128 -10.58 -12.71 18.26
CA PHE A 128 -11.73 -11.93 18.74
C PHE A 128 -13.02 -12.19 17.95
N ASP A 129 -12.90 -12.53 16.68
CA ASP A 129 -14.02 -12.78 15.76
C ASP A 129 -13.75 -14.04 14.90
N PRO A 130 -13.83 -15.25 15.52
CA PRO A 130 -13.54 -16.52 14.83
C PRO A 130 -14.47 -16.78 13.63
N GLY A 131 -15.65 -16.16 13.61
CA GLY A 131 -16.63 -16.27 12.52
C GLY A 131 -16.36 -15.35 11.32
N GLY A 132 -15.59 -14.26 11.53
CA GLY A 132 -15.28 -13.30 10.48
C GLY A 132 -16.49 -12.56 9.90
N TYR A 133 -17.53 -12.32 10.75
CA TYR A 133 -18.82 -11.76 10.28
C TYR A 133 -18.80 -10.25 10.07
N ASN A 134 -17.76 -9.55 10.52
CA ASN A 134 -17.71 -8.10 10.34
C ASN A 134 -17.02 -7.70 9.01
N ALA A 135 -17.35 -6.49 8.53
CA ALA A 135 -16.84 -5.96 7.27
C ALA A 135 -15.29 -5.88 7.21
N ALA A 136 -14.63 -5.59 8.33
CA ALA A 136 -13.18 -5.48 8.40
C ALA A 136 -12.52 -6.87 8.30
N SER A 137 -13.07 -7.88 9.01
CA SER A 137 -12.57 -9.26 8.95
C SER A 137 -12.68 -9.84 7.53
N SER A 138 -13.81 -9.58 6.83
CA SER A 138 -14.00 -10.02 5.44
C SER A 138 -12.92 -9.43 4.51
N ILE A 139 -12.65 -8.12 4.61
CA ILE A 139 -11.62 -7.44 3.80
C ILE A 139 -10.22 -7.95 4.10
N LEU A 140 -9.87 -8.06 5.39
CA LEU A 140 -8.55 -8.55 5.79
C LEU A 140 -8.35 -9.99 5.31
N ARG A 141 -9.35 -10.83 5.42
CA ARG A 141 -9.31 -12.20 4.88
C ARG A 141 -9.08 -12.21 3.37
N SER A 142 -9.89 -11.45 2.60
CA SER A 142 -9.72 -11.39 1.15
C SER A 142 -8.32 -10.94 0.73
N LEU A 143 -7.72 -10.03 1.49
CA LEU A 143 -6.39 -9.48 1.21
C LEU A 143 -5.27 -10.47 1.60
N THR A 144 -5.42 -11.17 2.72
CA THR A 144 -4.34 -12.01 3.28
C THR A 144 -4.42 -13.47 2.84
N GLU A 145 -5.62 -13.99 2.52
CA GLU A 145 -5.83 -15.39 2.17
C GLU A 145 -4.90 -15.90 1.06
N PRO A 146 -4.68 -15.19 -0.07
CA PRO A 146 -3.79 -15.68 -1.11
C PRO A 146 -2.35 -15.92 -0.61
N LEU A 147 -1.87 -15.07 0.30
CA LEU A 147 -0.54 -15.19 0.89
C LEU A 147 -0.49 -16.30 1.95
N LEU A 148 -1.51 -16.37 2.81
CA LEU A 148 -1.60 -17.37 3.87
C LEU A 148 -1.76 -18.78 3.30
N GLU A 149 -2.56 -18.98 2.26
CA GLU A 149 -2.68 -20.27 1.56
C GLU A 149 -1.34 -20.75 1.00
N MET A 150 -0.52 -19.83 0.46
CA MET A 150 0.83 -20.18 0.02
C MET A 150 1.68 -20.66 1.21
N CYS A 151 1.62 -19.97 2.35
CA CYS A 151 2.36 -20.35 3.55
C CYS A 151 1.89 -21.70 4.13
N ARG A 152 0.57 -21.95 4.15
CA ARG A 152 -0.01 -23.23 4.64
C ARG A 152 0.44 -24.45 3.85
N ARG A 153 0.80 -24.29 2.58
CA ARG A 153 1.36 -25.40 1.79
C ARG A 153 2.73 -25.87 2.27
N PHE A 154 3.50 -24.97 2.91
CA PHE A 154 4.84 -25.27 3.41
C PHE A 154 4.85 -25.54 4.91
N ILE A 155 3.94 -24.95 5.67
CA ILE A 155 3.89 -25.06 7.13
C ILE A 155 2.48 -25.57 7.50
N PRO A 156 2.36 -26.89 7.77
CA PRO A 156 1.09 -27.45 8.22
C PRO A 156 0.76 -26.99 9.65
N ASP A 157 -0.52 -27.03 9.99
CA ASP A 157 -1.00 -26.74 11.34
C ASP A 157 -0.36 -27.68 12.37
N VAL A 158 0.13 -27.12 13.45
CA VAL A 158 0.73 -27.87 14.55
C VAL A 158 -0.16 -27.76 15.78
N ALA A 159 -0.66 -28.88 16.27
CA ALA A 159 -1.55 -28.94 17.45
C ALA A 159 -2.80 -28.05 17.37
N GLY A 160 -3.32 -27.81 16.14
CA GLY A 160 -4.50 -26.97 15.92
C GLY A 160 -4.22 -25.47 15.91
N VAL A 161 -2.95 -25.07 15.90
CA VAL A 161 -2.54 -23.64 15.76
C VAL A 161 -2.00 -23.44 14.36
N ASP A 162 -2.54 -22.41 13.67
CA ASP A 162 -2.09 -21.97 12.36
C ASP A 162 -0.87 -21.04 12.51
N PHE A 163 0.31 -21.52 12.11
CA PHE A 163 1.56 -20.74 12.08
C PHE A 163 1.80 -20.01 10.77
N SER A 164 0.89 -20.11 9.81
CA SER A 164 1.04 -19.45 8.51
C SER A 164 1.10 -17.91 8.60
N PRO A 165 0.40 -17.21 9.51
CA PRO A 165 0.58 -15.76 9.67
C PRO A 165 2.00 -15.38 10.12
N LEU A 166 2.61 -16.16 11.01
CA LEU A 166 3.99 -15.91 11.45
C LEU A 166 4.97 -16.08 10.29
N ALA A 167 4.82 -17.15 9.52
CA ALA A 167 5.63 -17.38 8.32
C ALA A 167 5.45 -16.26 7.29
N ALA A 168 4.22 -15.84 7.04
CA ALA A 168 3.92 -14.74 6.11
C ALA A 168 4.58 -13.43 6.55
N LEU A 169 4.53 -13.09 7.85
CA LEU A 169 5.21 -11.91 8.39
C LEU A 169 6.73 -11.98 8.21
N LEU A 170 7.34 -13.14 8.48
CA LEU A 170 8.78 -13.35 8.25
C LEU A 170 9.15 -13.21 6.78
N LEU A 171 8.39 -13.82 5.87
CA LEU A 171 8.61 -13.70 4.42
C LEU A 171 8.46 -12.26 3.94
N LEU A 172 7.45 -11.52 4.39
CA LEU A 172 7.27 -10.11 4.07
C LEU A 172 8.43 -9.25 4.58
N GLN A 173 8.93 -9.55 5.78
CA GLN A 173 10.08 -8.83 6.33
C GLN A 173 11.37 -9.13 5.56
N LEU A 174 11.59 -10.39 5.18
CA LEU A 174 12.70 -10.76 4.30
C LEU A 174 12.57 -10.09 2.93
N ALA A 175 11.37 -10.07 2.35
CA ALA A 175 11.12 -9.36 1.10
C ALA A 175 11.49 -7.87 1.18
N LYS A 176 11.15 -7.19 2.28
CA LYS A 176 11.58 -5.80 2.51
C LYS A 176 13.09 -5.66 2.53
N MET A 177 13.78 -6.54 3.26
CA MET A 177 15.24 -6.49 3.40
C MET A 177 15.98 -6.75 2.08
N VAL A 178 15.38 -7.52 1.17
CA VAL A 178 15.98 -7.87 -0.13
C VAL A 178 15.61 -6.86 -1.22
N VAL A 179 14.36 -6.37 -1.23
CA VAL A 179 13.84 -5.54 -2.34
C VAL A 179 14.13 -4.06 -2.15
N LEU A 180 14.01 -3.54 -0.92
CA LEU A 180 14.09 -2.09 -0.72
C LEU A 180 15.52 -1.52 -0.85
N PRO A 181 16.59 -2.14 -0.32
CA PRO A 181 17.92 -1.56 -0.41
C PRO A 181 18.41 -1.34 -1.85
N PRO A 182 18.29 -2.30 -2.78
CA PRO A 182 18.70 -2.08 -4.18
C PRO A 182 17.94 -0.93 -4.85
N LEU A 183 16.63 -0.79 -4.56
CA LEU A 183 15.82 0.29 -5.12
C LEU A 183 16.27 1.66 -4.57
N GLN A 184 16.60 1.73 -3.28
CA GLN A 184 17.12 2.94 -2.65
C GLN A 184 18.49 3.33 -3.18
N GLU A 185 19.40 2.36 -3.37
CA GLU A 185 20.71 2.59 -3.96
C GLU A 185 20.59 3.11 -5.39
N LEU A 186 19.72 2.53 -6.21
CA LEU A 186 19.45 3.00 -7.57
C LEU A 186 18.92 4.44 -7.57
N ALA A 187 18.00 4.78 -6.65
CA ALA A 187 17.50 6.15 -6.53
C ALA A 187 18.61 7.15 -6.18
N ASN A 188 19.52 6.77 -5.28
CA ASN A 188 20.66 7.60 -4.88
C ASN A 188 21.73 7.76 -5.97
N LEU A 189 21.88 6.77 -6.87
CA LEU A 189 22.83 6.83 -7.98
C LEU A 189 22.37 7.75 -9.12
N ILE A 190 21.06 7.95 -9.27
CA ILE A 190 20.47 8.76 -10.34
C ILE A 190 20.22 10.20 -9.89
N GLY A 191 20.04 10.44 -8.59
CA GLY A 191 19.77 11.77 -8.01
C GLY A 191 21.02 12.50 -7.61
#